data_566e19238b7ce7a6551717eef7477a4f
#
_entry.id   566e19238b7ce7a6551717eef7477a4f
#
_cell.length_a   1.000
_cell.length_b   1.000
_cell.length_c   1.000
_cell.angle_alpha   90.00
_cell.angle_beta   90.00
_cell.angle_gamma   90.00
#
_symmetry.space_group_name_H-M   'P 1'
#
loop_
_entity.id
_entity.type
_entity.pdbx_description
1 polymer ?
#
loop_
_entity_poly.entity_id
_entity_poly.type
_entity_poly.pdbx_seq_one_letter_code
_entity_poly.pdbx_strand_id
1 'polypeptide(L)'
;MDKKILSIAVPCYNSQAYMEKCIDSLLEGGEDVEIIIVDDGSTKDDTAAIADRYAKKYPTIVKAVHQENGGHGEAVNTGLANSTGAFFKVVDSDDWVDKRAYKKLLDIMKKSLTDGDELDMLISNFVYDKQGAHDK
;
A
#
# COMPACT_ATOMS: atom_id res chain seq x y z
N MET A 1 9.92 14.32 -14.34
CA MET A 1 9.24 13.97 -13.12
C MET A 1 8.44 12.70 -13.31
N ASP A 2 8.83 11.71 -12.61
CA ASP A 2 8.24 10.42 -12.83
C ASP A 2 6.96 10.27 -12.07
N LYS A 3 5.94 9.83 -12.74
CA LYS A 3 4.69 9.56 -12.08
C LYS A 3 4.68 8.13 -11.58
N LYS A 4 4.15 7.92 -10.39
CA LYS A 4 4.04 6.58 -9.85
C LYS A 4 3.00 5.78 -10.63
N ILE A 5 3.27 4.50 -10.81
CA ILE A 5 2.34 3.62 -11.50
C ILE A 5 1.17 3.28 -10.57
N LEU A 6 1.49 2.89 -9.34
CA LEU A 6 0.49 2.40 -8.41
C LEU A 6 0.67 3.06 -7.05
N SER A 7 -0.41 3.63 -6.53
CA SER A 7 -0.45 4.12 -5.16
C SER A 7 -1.16 3.08 -4.31
N ILE A 8 -0.55 2.72 -3.20
CA ILE A 8 -1.09 1.70 -2.32
C ILE A 8 -1.33 2.32 -0.95
N ALA A 9 -2.57 2.30 -0.50
CA ALA A 9 -2.90 2.76 0.83
C ALA A 9 -2.85 1.58 1.79
N VAL A 10 -2.17 1.76 2.91
CA VAL A 10 -2.06 0.74 3.95
C VAL A 10 -2.64 1.32 5.23
N PRO A 11 -3.92 1.08 5.49
CA PRO A 11 -4.52 1.56 6.73
C PRO A 11 -3.95 0.78 7.91
N CYS A 12 -3.50 1.48 8.93
CA CYS A 12 -2.90 0.87 10.11
C CYS A 12 -3.57 1.38 11.37
N TYR A 13 -3.91 0.46 12.24
CA TYR A 13 -4.40 0.82 13.56
C TYR A 13 -3.89 -0.22 14.53
N ASN A 14 -2.94 0.20 15.39
CA ASN A 14 -2.27 -0.70 16.33
C ASN A 14 -1.78 -1.95 15.61
N SER A 15 -1.02 -1.73 14.54
CA SER A 15 -0.61 -2.79 13.61
C SER A 15 0.85 -3.19 13.74
N GLN A 16 1.52 -2.81 14.82
CA GLN A 16 2.95 -3.05 14.99
C GLN A 16 3.35 -4.50 14.72
N ALA A 17 2.50 -5.45 15.11
CA ALA A 17 2.86 -6.86 15.07
C ALA A 17 3.04 -7.39 13.65
N TYR A 18 2.44 -6.74 12.63
CA TYR A 18 2.45 -7.31 11.29
C TYR A 18 2.64 -6.30 10.16
N MET A 19 2.61 -5.01 10.43
CA MET A 19 2.69 -4.02 9.36
C MET A 19 4.01 -4.05 8.61
N GLU A 20 5.10 -4.44 9.26
CA GLU A 20 6.39 -4.45 8.58
C GLU A 20 6.43 -5.48 7.46
N LYS A 21 5.86 -6.65 7.68
CA LYS A 21 5.80 -7.66 6.63
C LYS A 21 5.01 -7.15 5.44
N CYS A 22 3.90 -6.47 5.69
CA CYS A 22 3.10 -5.87 4.64
C CYS A 22 3.93 -4.88 3.83
N ILE A 23 4.52 -3.91 4.52
CA ILE A 23 5.22 -2.82 3.84
C ILE A 23 6.45 -3.34 3.12
N ASP A 24 7.19 -4.26 3.73
CA ASP A 24 8.36 -4.83 3.08
C ASP A 24 8.00 -5.53 1.78
N SER A 25 6.86 -6.22 1.75
CA SER A 25 6.43 -6.88 0.52
C SER A 25 6.10 -5.85 -0.56
N LEU A 26 5.54 -4.71 -0.18
CA LEU A 26 5.18 -3.68 -1.15
C LEU A 26 6.39 -2.92 -1.66
N LEU A 27 7.46 -2.84 -0.87
CA LEU A 27 8.68 -2.16 -1.30
C LEU A 27 9.37 -2.87 -2.46
N GLU A 28 9.03 -4.12 -2.73
CA GLU A 28 9.58 -4.82 -3.89
C GLU A 28 9.20 -4.15 -5.20
N GLY A 29 8.19 -3.29 -5.21
CA GLY A 29 7.80 -2.53 -6.38
C GLY A 29 8.74 -1.38 -6.72
N GLY A 30 9.61 -1.02 -5.79
CA GLY A 30 10.60 0.04 -6.02
C GLY A 30 9.95 1.38 -6.30
N GLU A 31 10.60 2.13 -7.18
CA GLU A 31 10.16 3.50 -7.45
C GLU A 31 8.88 3.58 -8.27
N ASP A 32 8.38 2.48 -8.77
CA ASP A 32 7.12 2.48 -9.51
C ASP A 32 5.92 2.65 -8.61
N VAL A 33 6.07 2.42 -7.31
CA VAL A 33 4.94 2.45 -6.39
C VAL A 33 5.10 3.56 -5.37
N GLU A 34 3.95 3.95 -4.84
CA GLU A 34 3.86 4.91 -3.75
C GLU A 34 3.08 4.22 -2.65
N ILE A 35 3.66 4.11 -1.48
CA ILE A 35 3.03 3.42 -0.35
C ILE A 35 2.61 4.48 0.66
N ILE A 36 1.33 4.58 0.92
CA ILE A 36 0.80 5.57 1.84
C ILE A 36 0.35 4.85 3.10
N ILE A 37 1.15 4.94 4.15
CA ILE A 37 0.81 4.33 5.42
C ILE A 37 -0.07 5.30 6.17
N VAL A 38 -1.32 4.94 6.39
CA VAL A 38 -2.26 5.81 7.11
C VAL A 38 -2.41 5.27 8.52
N ASP A 39 -1.84 6.00 9.47
CA ASP A 39 -1.93 5.66 10.88
C ASP A 39 -3.23 6.24 11.42
N ASP A 40 -4.19 5.39 11.70
CA ASP A 40 -5.53 5.79 12.10
C ASP A 40 -5.64 5.93 13.62
N GLY A 41 -4.76 6.76 14.17
CA GLY A 41 -4.81 7.07 15.58
C GLY A 41 -4.29 5.97 16.49
N SER A 42 -3.23 5.28 16.05
CA SER A 42 -2.64 4.21 16.87
C SER A 42 -2.01 4.78 18.12
N THR A 43 -2.46 4.30 19.28
CA THR A 43 -1.97 4.80 20.56
C THR A 43 -1.45 3.71 21.48
N LYS A 44 -1.62 2.44 21.11
CA LYS A 44 -1.29 1.34 22.00
C LYS A 44 0.01 0.65 21.67
N ASP A 45 0.60 0.96 20.53
CA ASP A 45 1.86 0.35 20.13
C ASP A 45 2.66 1.35 19.30
N ASP A 46 3.72 0.88 18.66
CA ASP A 46 4.64 1.74 17.92
C ASP A 46 4.28 1.91 16.45
N THR A 47 3.04 1.65 16.07
CA THR A 47 2.61 1.78 14.68
C THR A 47 3.00 3.13 14.08
N ALA A 48 2.72 4.22 14.79
CA ALA A 48 3.02 5.55 14.27
C ALA A 48 4.52 5.73 14.05
N ALA A 49 5.34 5.27 15.00
CA ALA A 49 6.78 5.40 14.88
C ALA A 49 7.34 4.55 13.73
N ILE A 50 6.77 3.37 13.54
CA ILE A 50 7.19 2.49 12.44
C ILE A 50 6.86 3.14 11.10
N ALA A 51 5.67 3.74 10.98
CA ALA A 51 5.28 4.42 9.75
C ALA A 51 6.26 5.54 9.42
N ASP A 52 6.62 6.34 10.42
CA ASP A 52 7.55 7.45 10.22
C ASP A 52 8.94 6.94 9.85
N ARG A 53 9.36 5.83 10.43
CA ARG A 53 10.67 5.25 10.12
C ARG A 53 10.74 4.82 8.66
N TYR A 54 9.68 4.20 8.15
CA TYR A 54 9.66 3.81 6.74
C TYR A 54 9.64 5.03 5.83
N ALA A 55 8.87 6.05 6.17
CA ALA A 55 8.82 7.26 5.35
C ALA A 55 10.18 7.96 5.30
N LYS A 56 10.90 7.94 6.41
CA LYS A 56 12.21 8.55 6.46
C LYS A 56 13.24 7.74 5.67
N LYS A 57 13.15 6.43 5.73
CA LYS A 57 14.10 5.56 5.05
C LYS A 57 13.85 5.51 3.53
N TYR A 58 12.60 5.61 3.11
CA TYR A 58 12.22 5.52 1.70
C TYR A 58 11.41 6.73 1.28
N PRO A 59 12.01 7.93 1.33
CA PRO A 59 11.22 9.17 1.14
C PRO A 59 10.61 9.33 -0.25
N THR A 60 11.10 8.61 -1.25
CA THR A 60 10.54 8.69 -2.59
C THR A 60 9.47 7.64 -2.84
N ILE A 61 9.28 6.71 -1.90
CA ILE A 61 8.34 5.61 -2.07
C ILE A 61 7.24 5.66 -1.01
N VAL A 62 7.60 5.93 0.24
CA VAL A 62 6.68 5.80 1.37
C VAL A 62 6.30 7.17 1.92
N LYS A 63 5.00 7.34 2.17
CA LYS A 63 4.47 8.49 2.89
C LYS A 63 3.80 7.99 4.16
N ALA A 64 3.98 8.70 5.25
CA ALA A 64 3.29 8.39 6.50
C ALA A 64 2.30 9.51 6.79
N VAL A 65 1.04 9.15 7.00
CA VAL A 65 -0.02 10.11 7.30
C VAL A 65 -0.66 9.70 8.61
N HIS A 66 -0.73 10.62 9.55
CA HIS A 66 -1.32 10.36 10.87
C HIS A 66 -2.64 11.10 10.98
N GLN A 67 -3.65 10.45 11.51
CA GLN A 67 -4.96 11.07 11.68
C GLN A 67 -5.58 10.59 12.98
N GLU A 68 -6.60 11.30 13.44
CA GLU A 68 -7.37 10.83 14.58
C GLU A 68 -8.14 9.58 14.14
N ASN A 69 -8.37 8.67 15.08
CA ASN A 69 -9.06 7.44 14.76
C ASN A 69 -10.42 7.73 14.15
N GLY A 70 -10.60 7.36 12.91
CA GLY A 70 -11.84 7.57 12.18
C GLY A 70 -12.37 6.30 11.57
N GLY A 71 -11.65 5.19 11.74
CA GLY A 71 -12.06 3.91 11.20
C GLY A 71 -11.43 3.59 9.87
N HIS A 72 -11.59 2.34 9.45
CA HIS A 72 -10.97 1.82 8.24
C HIS A 72 -11.36 2.62 7.00
N GLY A 73 -12.66 2.92 6.86
CA GLY A 73 -13.12 3.66 5.68
C GLY A 73 -12.50 5.04 5.58
N GLU A 74 -12.38 5.72 6.72
CA GLU A 74 -11.76 7.04 6.74
C GLU A 74 -10.29 6.96 6.38
N ALA A 75 -9.61 5.92 6.89
CA ALA A 75 -8.20 5.73 6.57
C ALA A 75 -8.01 5.47 5.07
N VAL A 76 -8.89 4.69 4.46
CA VAL A 76 -8.83 4.45 3.03
C VAL A 76 -9.03 5.75 2.26
N ASN A 77 -9.97 6.57 2.68
CA ASN A 77 -10.22 7.86 2.02
C ASN A 77 -9.00 8.77 2.13
N THR A 78 -8.35 8.77 3.28
CA THR A 78 -7.14 9.57 3.48
C THR A 78 -6.02 9.07 2.55
N GLY A 79 -5.88 7.77 2.43
CA GLY A 79 -4.90 7.20 1.52
C GLY A 79 -5.16 7.61 0.08
N LEU A 80 -6.41 7.54 -0.34
CA LEU A 80 -6.77 7.94 -1.69
C LEU A 80 -6.49 9.42 -1.92
N ALA A 81 -6.82 10.26 -0.94
CA ALA A 81 -6.59 11.70 -1.07
C ALA A 81 -5.12 12.05 -1.20
N ASN A 82 -4.23 11.20 -0.69
CA ASN A 82 -2.80 11.41 -0.76
C ASN A 82 -2.13 10.67 -1.91
N SER A 83 -2.90 9.98 -2.73
CA SER A 83 -2.33 9.17 -3.81
C SER A 83 -2.06 10.01 -5.05
N THR A 84 -0.98 9.68 -5.77
CA THR A 84 -0.61 10.40 -6.99
C THR A 84 -0.38 9.46 -8.17
N GLY A 85 -0.44 8.15 -7.95
CA GLY A 85 -0.18 7.18 -9.00
C GLY A 85 -1.32 7.05 -9.98
N ALA A 86 -1.05 6.37 -11.09
CA ALA A 86 -2.05 6.14 -12.13
C ALA A 86 -3.15 5.19 -11.65
N PHE A 87 -2.80 4.24 -10.78
CA PHE A 87 -3.74 3.28 -10.22
C PHE A 87 -3.71 3.36 -8.71
N PHE A 88 -4.77 2.93 -8.06
CA PHE A 88 -4.88 2.96 -6.61
C PHE A 88 -5.37 1.62 -6.09
N LYS A 89 -4.77 1.16 -5.00
CA LYS A 89 -5.14 -0.11 -4.37
C LYS A 89 -4.98 0.00 -2.86
N VAL A 90 -5.84 -0.70 -2.13
CA VAL A 90 -5.73 -0.78 -0.66
C VAL A 90 -5.19 -2.16 -0.30
N VAL A 91 -4.19 -2.18 0.57
CA VAL A 91 -3.66 -3.44 1.12
C VAL A 91 -3.72 -3.30 2.63
N ASP A 92 -4.44 -4.18 3.29
CA ASP A 92 -4.56 -4.13 4.74
C ASP A 92 -3.21 -4.42 5.40
N SER A 93 -2.99 -3.83 6.56
CA SER A 93 -1.68 -3.89 7.21
C SER A 93 -1.27 -5.31 7.64
N ASP A 94 -2.21 -6.23 7.73
CA ASP A 94 -1.90 -7.62 8.09
C ASP A 94 -1.86 -8.55 6.87
N ASP A 95 -1.88 -7.98 5.68
CA ASP A 95 -1.73 -8.73 4.43
C ASP A 95 -0.36 -8.45 3.83
N TRP A 96 0.00 -9.22 2.82
CA TRP A 96 1.22 -8.96 2.04
C TRP A 96 0.99 -9.46 0.63
N VAL A 97 1.87 -9.03 -0.29
CA VAL A 97 1.71 -9.40 -1.69
C VAL A 97 2.78 -10.43 -2.07
N ASP A 98 2.43 -11.29 -3.01
CA ASP A 98 3.38 -12.23 -3.58
C ASP A 98 4.31 -11.47 -4.53
N LYS A 99 5.61 -11.60 -4.32
CA LYS A 99 6.60 -10.82 -5.07
C LYS A 99 6.45 -10.99 -6.57
N ARG A 100 6.30 -12.24 -7.03
CA ARG A 100 6.24 -12.52 -8.45
C ARG A 100 4.95 -11.96 -9.08
N ALA A 101 3.83 -12.19 -8.41
CA ALA A 101 2.55 -11.70 -8.92
C ALA A 101 2.52 -10.17 -8.92
N TYR A 102 3.10 -9.57 -7.91
CA TYR A 102 3.16 -8.11 -7.77
C TYR A 102 3.97 -7.50 -8.91
N LYS A 103 5.15 -8.04 -9.18
CA LYS A 103 5.98 -7.52 -10.25
C LYS A 103 5.32 -7.69 -11.61
N LYS A 104 4.65 -8.82 -11.81
CA LYS A 104 3.93 -9.06 -13.05
C LYS A 104 2.80 -8.06 -13.22
N LEU A 105 2.08 -7.78 -12.14
CA LEU A 105 1.00 -6.80 -12.20
C LEU A 105 1.54 -5.41 -12.56
N LEU A 106 2.65 -5.01 -11.95
CA LEU A 106 3.23 -3.72 -12.24
C LEU A 106 3.66 -3.62 -13.70
N ASP A 107 4.21 -4.68 -14.26
CA ASP A 107 4.58 -4.69 -15.68
C ASP A 107 3.35 -4.54 -16.57
N ILE A 108 2.26 -5.20 -16.21
CA ILE A 108 1.02 -5.09 -16.97
C ILE A 108 0.47 -3.67 -16.87
N MET A 109 0.53 -3.07 -15.69
CA MET A 109 0.06 -1.71 -15.50
C MET A 109 0.88 -0.72 -16.33
N LYS A 110 2.21 -0.89 -16.35
CA LYS A 110 3.05 -0.02 -17.16
C LYS A 110 2.69 -0.13 -18.65
N LYS A 111 2.49 -1.34 -19.11
CA LYS A 111 2.13 -1.55 -20.50
C LYS A 111 0.79 -0.93 -20.81
N SER A 112 -0.17 -1.06 -19.89
CA SER A 112 -1.48 -0.48 -20.07
C SER A 112 -1.41 1.04 -20.20
N LEU A 113 -0.57 1.67 -19.39
CA LEU A 113 -0.42 3.13 -19.47
C LEU A 113 0.15 3.55 -20.81
N THR A 114 1.06 2.76 -21.35
CA THR A 114 1.64 3.04 -22.67
C THR A 114 0.62 2.81 -23.77
N ASP A 115 -0.17 1.74 -23.67
CA ASP A 115 -1.08 1.32 -24.74
C ASP A 115 -2.49 1.85 -24.57
N GLY A 116 -2.83 2.38 -23.40
CA GLY A 116 -4.19 2.87 -23.14
C GLY A 116 -5.20 1.79 -22.79
N ASP A 117 -4.74 0.60 -22.43
CA ASP A 117 -5.64 -0.49 -22.07
C ASP A 117 -6.25 -0.31 -20.70
N GLU A 118 -7.31 -1.03 -20.43
CA GLU A 118 -7.97 -1.02 -19.13
C GLU A 118 -7.59 -2.22 -18.31
N LEU A 119 -7.41 -2.01 -17.02
CA LEU A 119 -6.94 -3.07 -16.14
C LEU A 119 -7.79 -3.26 -14.90
N ASP A 120 -9.02 -2.74 -14.89
CA ASP A 120 -9.81 -2.76 -13.68
C ASP A 120 -9.92 -4.13 -13.05
N MET A 121 -10.11 -5.14 -13.87
CA MET A 121 -10.33 -6.49 -13.36
C MET A 121 -9.06 -7.14 -12.86
N LEU A 122 -7.91 -6.73 -13.39
CA LEU A 122 -6.65 -7.34 -12.98
C LEU A 122 -6.17 -6.83 -11.64
N ILE A 123 -6.53 -5.59 -11.30
CA ILE A 123 -6.03 -4.97 -10.09
C ILE A 123 -6.56 -5.64 -8.83
N SER A 124 -7.75 -6.20 -8.87
CA SER A 124 -8.44 -6.61 -7.67
C SER A 124 -7.88 -7.85 -6.99
N ASN A 125 -7.02 -8.62 -7.65
CA ASN A 125 -6.67 -9.92 -7.13
C ASN A 125 -5.20 -10.20 -6.91
N PHE A 126 -4.38 -9.19 -6.73
CA PHE A 126 -2.96 -9.47 -6.59
C PHE A 126 -2.50 -9.62 -5.15
N VAL A 127 -3.36 -9.35 -4.18
CA VAL A 127 -2.99 -9.44 -2.78
C VAL A 127 -3.18 -10.87 -2.29
N TYR A 128 -2.13 -11.41 -1.64
CA TYR A 128 -2.23 -12.71 -1.03
C TYR A 128 -2.88 -12.59 0.33
N ASP A 129 -3.65 -13.60 0.67
CA ASP A 129 -4.23 -13.64 2.00
C ASP A 129 -3.16 -13.95 3.02
N LYS A 130 -3.27 -13.31 4.15
CA LYS A 130 -2.33 -13.54 5.22
C LYS A 130 -2.43 -14.98 5.66
N GLN A 131 -1.26 -15.59 5.82
CA GLN A 131 -1.15 -16.94 6.35
C GLN A 131 -1.96 -17.97 5.59
N GLY A 132 -2.41 -17.64 4.42
CA GLY A 132 -3.21 -18.56 3.66
C GLY A 132 -4.54 -18.88 4.28
N ALA A 133 -5.01 -18.01 5.15
CA ALA A 133 -6.19 -18.32 5.90
C ALA A 133 -7.45 -17.73 5.34
N HIS A 134 -7.34 -16.89 4.39
CA HIS A 134 -8.51 -16.24 3.85
C HIS A 134 -9.08 -17.04 2.75
N ASP A 135 -9.60 -18.09 3.08
CA ASP A 135 -10.11 -18.87 2.04
C ASP A 135 -11.50 -18.56 1.82
N LYS A 136 -11.86 -17.43 1.86
CA LYS A 136 -13.19 -17.05 1.61
C LYS A 136 -13.60 -17.21 0.25
#